data_d40f26629f360ffa3422234bea7708e8
#
_entry.id   d40f26629f360ffa3422234bea7708e8
#
_cell.length_a   1.000
_cell.length_b   1.000
_cell.length_c   1.000
_cell.angle_alpha   90.00
_cell.angle_beta   90.00
_cell.angle_gamma   90.00
#
_symmetry.space_group_name_H-M   'P 1'
#
loop_
_entity.id
_entity.type
_entity.pdbx_description
1 polymer ?
#
loop_
_entity_poly.entity_id
_entity_poly.type
_entity_poly.pdbx_seq_one_letter_code
_entity_poly.pdbx_strand_id
1 'polypeptide(L)'
;MSTQDHERFATTLLERAASDLAALKLLAAAESTREIAGFHAQQAVEKSLKSALFRNGVEPPRTHNLRYLLDLATQAGLAPPLSESQADELTPYAVDFRYVPAPEDANTLEIIPLVESVVAWAVQQPESML
;
A
#
# COMPACT_ATOMS: atom_id res chain seq x y z
N MET A 1 0.35 9.66 21.06
CA MET A 1 0.72 10.33 19.78
C MET A 1 -0.30 11.41 19.48
N SER A 2 0.16 12.62 19.17
CA SER A 2 -0.72 13.76 18.89
C SER A 2 -1.32 13.69 17.49
N THR A 3 -2.37 14.48 17.25
CA THR A 3 -2.94 14.66 15.90
C THR A 3 -1.91 15.19 14.91
N GLN A 4 -1.03 16.08 15.36
CA GLN A 4 0.06 16.60 14.52
C GLN A 4 1.05 15.51 14.15
N ASP A 5 1.37 14.61 15.07
CA ASP A 5 2.23 13.46 14.78
C ASP A 5 1.57 12.52 13.79
N HIS A 6 0.29 12.25 13.96
CA HIS A 6 -0.48 11.42 13.03
C HIS A 6 -0.46 12.01 11.62
N GLU A 7 -0.69 13.31 11.48
CA GLU A 7 -0.69 13.96 10.16
C GLU A 7 0.70 13.95 9.53
N ARG A 8 1.74 14.16 10.32
CA ARG A 8 3.13 14.13 9.83
C ARG A 8 3.51 12.74 9.31
N PHE A 9 3.15 11.69 10.06
CA PHE A 9 3.41 10.32 9.62
C PHE A 9 2.58 9.97 8.39
N ALA A 10 1.32 10.40 8.35
CA ALA A 10 0.46 10.17 7.19
C ALA A 10 1.05 10.81 5.93
N THR A 11 1.50 12.05 6.01
CA THR A 11 2.10 12.78 4.89
C THR A 11 3.37 12.08 4.39
N THR A 12 4.25 11.70 5.32
CA THR A 12 5.49 10.99 4.97
C THR A 12 5.20 9.67 4.25
N LEU A 13 4.23 8.92 4.74
CA LEU A 13 3.84 7.65 4.13
C LEU A 13 3.28 7.84 2.73
N LEU A 14 2.48 8.89 2.50
CA LEU A 14 1.95 9.20 1.16
C LEU A 14 3.06 9.56 0.18
N GLU A 15 4.04 10.35 0.60
CA GLU A 15 5.18 10.68 -0.24
C GLU A 15 5.94 9.42 -0.66
N ARG A 16 6.14 8.50 0.27
CA ARG A 16 6.81 7.23 0.00
C ARG A 16 5.95 6.30 -0.85
N ALA A 17 4.64 6.28 -0.63
CA ALA A 17 3.72 5.52 -1.47
C ALA A 17 3.77 5.99 -2.93
N ALA A 18 3.81 7.30 -3.14
CA ALA A 18 3.95 7.87 -4.49
C ALA A 18 5.27 7.48 -5.14
N SER A 19 6.37 7.45 -4.37
CA SER A 19 7.66 6.99 -4.86
C SER A 19 7.65 5.50 -5.22
N ASP A 20 7.00 4.69 -4.41
CA ASP A 20 6.84 3.26 -4.71
C ASP A 20 6.00 3.04 -5.98
N LEU A 21 4.95 3.82 -6.17
CA LEU A 21 4.14 3.76 -7.39
C LEU A 21 4.96 4.13 -8.62
N ALA A 22 5.79 5.17 -8.53
CA ALA A 22 6.68 5.56 -9.62
C ALA A 22 7.68 4.44 -9.95
N ALA A 23 8.26 3.81 -8.94
CA ALA A 23 9.16 2.67 -9.12
C ALA A 23 8.43 1.48 -9.77
N LEU A 24 7.22 1.17 -9.34
CA LEU A 24 6.39 0.13 -9.94
C LEU A 24 6.23 0.36 -11.45
N LYS A 25 5.87 1.59 -11.83
CA LYS A 25 5.67 1.93 -13.25
C LYS A 25 6.92 1.74 -14.10
N LEU A 26 8.08 2.06 -13.52
CA LEU A 26 9.37 1.91 -14.21
C LEU A 26 9.79 0.45 -14.35
N LEU A 27 9.50 -0.38 -13.35
CA LEU A 27 10.04 -1.74 -13.24
C LEU A 27 9.09 -2.82 -13.78
N ALA A 28 7.81 -2.52 -13.94
CA ALA A 28 6.80 -3.53 -14.26
C ALA A 28 6.90 -4.07 -15.68
N ALA A 29 7.51 -3.33 -16.61
CA ALA A 29 7.56 -3.70 -18.03
C ALA A 29 8.53 -4.83 -18.34
N ALA A 30 9.55 -5.05 -17.51
CA ALA A 30 10.58 -6.05 -17.74
C ALA A 30 10.39 -7.27 -16.86
N GLU A 31 10.49 -8.46 -17.44
CA GLU A 31 10.38 -9.72 -16.70
C GLU A 31 11.44 -9.83 -15.60
N SER A 32 12.66 -9.37 -15.87
CA SER A 32 13.78 -9.46 -14.93
C SER A 32 13.58 -8.61 -13.66
N THR A 33 12.68 -7.62 -13.68
CA THR A 33 12.40 -6.75 -12.55
C THR A 33 10.99 -6.95 -11.97
N ARG A 34 10.30 -8.00 -12.41
CA ARG A 34 8.92 -8.27 -12.01
C ARG A 34 8.71 -8.42 -10.50
N GLU A 35 9.63 -9.12 -9.83
CA GLU A 35 9.53 -9.34 -8.38
C GLU A 35 9.74 -8.05 -7.60
N ILE A 36 10.69 -7.24 -8.05
CA ILE A 36 10.96 -5.93 -7.44
C ILE A 36 9.76 -5.01 -7.67
N ALA A 37 9.17 -5.05 -8.87
CA ALA A 37 7.95 -4.30 -9.17
C ALA A 37 6.82 -4.69 -8.22
N GLY A 38 6.62 -5.98 -7.99
CA GLY A 38 5.63 -6.49 -7.04
C GLY A 38 5.87 -5.99 -5.61
N PHE A 39 7.13 -5.94 -5.19
CA PHE A 39 7.50 -5.37 -3.89
C PHE A 39 7.06 -3.90 -3.78
N HIS A 40 7.33 -3.09 -4.79
CA HIS A 40 6.93 -1.67 -4.77
C HIS A 40 5.41 -1.51 -4.82
N ALA A 41 4.69 -2.38 -5.54
CA ALA A 41 3.23 -2.39 -5.52
C ALA A 41 2.69 -2.64 -4.11
N GLN A 42 3.21 -3.66 -3.44
CA GLN A 42 2.82 -3.97 -2.07
C GLN A 42 3.14 -2.81 -1.12
N GLN A 43 4.32 -2.22 -1.24
CA GLN A 43 4.75 -1.10 -0.38
C GLN A 43 3.87 0.14 -0.59
N ALA A 44 3.50 0.44 -1.83
CA ALA A 44 2.62 1.58 -2.11
C ALA A 44 1.25 1.39 -1.45
N VAL A 45 0.69 0.19 -1.52
CA VAL A 45 -0.60 -0.14 -0.89
C VAL A 45 -0.49 -0.11 0.62
N GLU A 46 0.54 -0.73 1.18
CA GLU A 46 0.76 -0.76 2.63
C GLU A 46 0.86 0.66 3.20
N LYS A 47 1.69 1.50 2.61
CA LYS A 47 1.90 2.88 3.06
C LYS A 47 0.64 3.73 2.92
N SER A 48 -0.13 3.51 1.86
CA SER A 48 -1.41 4.19 1.64
C SER A 48 -2.43 3.84 2.73
N LEU A 49 -2.56 2.56 3.06
CA LEU A 49 -3.48 2.11 4.12
C LEU A 49 -3.04 2.65 5.48
N LYS A 50 -1.75 2.58 5.79
CA LYS A 50 -1.22 3.11 7.04
C LYS A 50 -1.40 4.62 7.17
N SER A 51 -1.23 5.36 6.07
CA SER A 51 -1.47 6.80 6.04
C SER A 51 -2.91 7.13 6.40
N ALA A 52 -3.86 6.43 5.77
CA ALA A 52 -5.29 6.63 6.05
C ALA A 52 -5.65 6.30 7.49
N LEU A 53 -5.05 5.25 8.06
CA LEU A 53 -5.25 4.89 9.46
C LEU A 53 -4.75 5.98 10.39
N PHE A 54 -3.55 6.49 10.18
CA PHE A 54 -3.03 7.60 10.98
C PHE A 54 -3.94 8.81 10.93
N ARG A 55 -4.46 9.17 9.74
CA ARG A 55 -5.38 10.31 9.60
C ARG A 55 -6.69 10.12 10.33
N ASN A 56 -7.07 8.88 10.58
CA ASN A 56 -8.27 8.54 11.35
C ASN A 56 -7.98 8.30 12.83
N GLY A 57 -6.78 8.64 13.30
CA GLY A 57 -6.42 8.48 14.70
C GLY A 57 -6.12 7.05 15.11
N VAL A 58 -5.96 6.16 14.15
CA VAL A 58 -5.61 4.75 14.39
C VAL A 58 -4.14 4.56 14.09
N GLU A 59 -3.36 4.23 15.11
CA GLU A 59 -1.95 3.92 14.93
C GLU A 59 -1.83 2.53 14.32
N PRO A 60 -1.30 2.40 13.08
CA PRO A 60 -1.22 1.09 12.45
C PRO A 60 -0.19 0.21 13.14
N PRO A 61 -0.45 -1.10 13.24
CA PRO A 61 0.54 -2.04 13.77
C PRO A 61 1.74 -2.16 12.82
N ARG A 62 2.85 -2.65 13.35
CA ARG A 62 4.04 -2.96 12.55
C ARG A 62 3.81 -4.27 11.81
N THR A 63 3.15 -4.18 10.68
CA THR A 63 2.82 -5.33 9.85
C THR A 63 2.97 -4.98 8.39
N HIS A 64 3.26 -5.99 7.58
CA HIS A 64 3.24 -5.90 6.11
C HIS A 64 2.01 -6.62 5.55
N ASN A 65 1.16 -7.17 6.41
CA ASN A 65 -0.03 -7.90 5.99
C ASN A 65 -1.13 -6.94 5.58
N LEU A 66 -1.39 -6.86 4.27
CA LEU A 66 -2.38 -5.94 3.71
C LEU A 66 -3.80 -6.29 4.13
N ARG A 67 -4.09 -7.58 4.31
CA ARG A 67 -5.42 -8.02 4.75
C ARG A 67 -5.73 -7.49 6.13
N TYR A 68 -4.77 -7.55 7.04
CA TYR A 68 -4.93 -7.01 8.38
C TYR A 68 -5.15 -5.49 8.34
N LEU A 69 -4.35 -4.78 7.55
CA LEU A 69 -4.51 -3.33 7.41
C LEU A 69 -5.85 -2.96 6.78
N LEU A 70 -6.31 -3.73 5.79
CA LEU A 70 -7.62 -3.56 5.18
C LEU A 70 -8.74 -3.74 6.19
N ASP A 71 -8.65 -4.76 7.03
CA ASP A 71 -9.64 -5.02 8.08
C ASP A 71 -9.70 -3.86 9.08
N LEU A 72 -8.55 -3.34 9.49
CA LEU A 72 -8.49 -2.17 10.39
C LEU A 72 -9.11 -0.93 9.74
N ALA A 73 -8.85 -0.69 8.47
CA ALA A 73 -9.43 0.43 7.72
C ALA A 73 -10.95 0.29 7.65
N THR A 74 -11.44 -0.90 7.37
CA THR A 74 -12.88 -1.20 7.33
C THR A 74 -13.53 -0.98 8.69
N GLN A 75 -12.89 -1.42 9.77
CA GLN A 75 -13.38 -1.19 11.13
C GLN A 75 -13.42 0.30 11.49
N ALA A 76 -12.52 1.09 10.93
CA ALA A 76 -12.50 2.53 11.11
C ALA A 76 -13.52 3.28 10.23
N GLY A 77 -14.31 2.56 9.45
CA GLY A 77 -15.32 3.16 8.57
C GLY A 77 -14.78 3.62 7.23
N LEU A 78 -13.58 3.20 6.87
CA LEU A 78 -12.95 3.56 5.61
C LEU A 78 -13.29 2.50 4.54
N ALA A 79 -13.21 2.91 3.28
CA ALA A 79 -13.53 2.04 2.16
C ALA A 79 -12.44 2.11 1.08
N PRO A 80 -11.23 1.58 1.35
CA PRO A 80 -10.17 1.59 0.34
C PRO A 80 -10.59 0.74 -0.87
N PRO A 81 -10.20 1.16 -2.09
CA PRO A 81 -10.53 0.42 -3.31
C PRO A 81 -9.61 -0.80 -3.49
N LEU A 82 -9.70 -1.71 -2.55
CA LEU A 82 -8.88 -2.91 -2.47
C LEU A 82 -9.74 -4.04 -1.93
N SER A 83 -9.83 -5.15 -2.66
CA SER A 83 -10.55 -6.32 -2.19
C SER A 83 -9.68 -7.17 -1.26
N GLU A 84 -10.32 -8.03 -0.49
CA GLU A 84 -9.62 -8.99 0.38
C GLU A 84 -8.69 -9.89 -0.43
N SER A 85 -9.16 -10.36 -1.58
CA SER A 85 -8.39 -11.20 -2.51
C SER A 85 -7.15 -10.48 -3.01
N GLN A 86 -7.29 -9.22 -3.40
CA GLN A 86 -6.17 -8.40 -3.87
C GLN A 86 -5.14 -8.18 -2.75
N ALA A 87 -5.60 -7.94 -1.54
CA ALA A 87 -4.71 -7.79 -0.38
C ALA A 87 -3.90 -9.07 -0.14
N ASP A 88 -4.57 -10.21 -0.21
CA ASP A 88 -3.92 -11.52 -0.01
C ASP A 88 -2.91 -11.83 -1.12
N GLU A 89 -3.20 -11.45 -2.35
CA GLU A 89 -2.29 -11.66 -3.49
C GLU A 89 -1.04 -10.79 -3.41
N LEU A 90 -1.16 -9.57 -2.90
CA LEU A 90 -0.03 -8.62 -2.83
C LEU A 90 0.86 -8.83 -1.61
N THR A 91 0.30 -9.27 -0.49
CA THR A 91 1.04 -9.41 0.77
C THR A 91 2.37 -10.18 0.64
N PRO A 92 2.44 -11.32 -0.09
CA PRO A 92 3.70 -12.06 -0.18
C PRO A 92 4.88 -11.29 -0.76
N TYR A 93 4.63 -10.27 -1.58
CA TYR A 93 5.71 -9.46 -2.17
C TYR A 93 6.44 -8.58 -1.16
N ALA A 94 5.88 -8.39 0.04
CA ALA A 94 6.47 -7.53 1.06
C ALA A 94 7.76 -8.07 1.63
N VAL A 95 7.89 -9.38 1.74
CA VAL A 95 8.84 -9.95 2.69
C VAL A 95 10.03 -10.58 2.02
N ASP A 96 9.83 -11.54 1.14
CA ASP A 96 10.95 -12.35 0.68
C ASP A 96 10.94 -12.58 -0.82
N PHE A 97 10.72 -11.52 -1.60
CA PHE A 97 10.85 -11.62 -3.05
C PHE A 97 12.21 -12.16 -3.48
N ARG A 98 13.22 -12.11 -2.58
CA ARG A 98 14.56 -12.66 -2.83
C ARG A 98 14.60 -14.18 -2.69
N TYR A 99 13.66 -14.76 -1.94
CA TYR A 99 13.66 -16.18 -1.60
C TYR A 99 12.42 -16.91 -2.13
N VAL A 100 11.36 -16.18 -2.40
CA VAL A 100 10.11 -16.73 -2.93
C VAL A 100 9.91 -16.16 -4.33
N PRO A 101 10.09 -16.97 -5.39
CA PRO A 101 9.89 -16.49 -6.75
C PRO A 101 8.47 -16.01 -6.97
N ALA A 102 8.30 -14.97 -7.77
CA ALA A 102 6.98 -14.54 -8.19
C ALA A 102 6.29 -15.67 -8.97
N PRO A 103 4.97 -15.83 -8.87
CA PRO A 103 4.26 -16.77 -9.71
C PRO A 103 4.55 -16.50 -11.18
N GLU A 104 4.66 -17.57 -11.99
CA GLU A 104 4.97 -17.45 -13.43
C GLU A 104 3.95 -16.60 -14.18
N ASP A 105 2.70 -16.63 -13.74
CA ASP A 105 1.60 -15.87 -14.33
C ASP A 105 1.42 -14.46 -13.71
N ALA A 106 2.31 -14.05 -12.81
CA ALA A 106 2.23 -12.73 -12.21
C ALA A 106 2.43 -11.65 -13.26
N ASN A 107 1.47 -10.75 -13.38
CA ASN A 107 1.53 -9.63 -14.30
C ASN A 107 1.46 -8.32 -13.53
N THR A 108 2.63 -7.74 -13.25
CA THR A 108 2.74 -6.51 -12.47
C THR A 108 2.24 -5.27 -13.23
N LEU A 109 2.12 -5.34 -14.57
CA LEU A 109 1.52 -4.26 -15.34
C LEU A 109 0.02 -4.11 -15.03
N GLU A 110 -0.68 -5.23 -14.82
CA GLU A 110 -2.12 -5.22 -14.51
C GLU A 110 -2.40 -4.68 -13.09
N ILE A 111 -1.40 -4.71 -12.23
CA ILE A 111 -1.51 -4.20 -10.86
C ILE A 111 -1.48 -2.66 -10.81
N ILE A 112 -0.86 -2.02 -11.79
CA ILE A 112 -0.69 -0.56 -11.79
C ILE A 112 -1.99 0.21 -11.56
N PRO A 113 -3.10 -0.07 -12.30
CA PRO A 113 -4.35 0.66 -12.06
C PRO A 113 -4.89 0.49 -10.65
N LEU A 114 -4.75 -0.69 -10.05
CA LEU A 114 -5.15 -0.93 -8.67
C LEU A 114 -4.34 -0.07 -7.70
N VAL A 115 -3.02 -0.07 -7.84
CA VAL A 115 -2.13 0.69 -6.95
C VAL A 115 -2.38 2.19 -7.11
N GLU A 116 -2.55 2.66 -8.35
CA GLU A 116 -2.91 4.06 -8.61
C GLU A 116 -4.20 4.45 -7.88
N SER A 117 -5.21 3.60 -7.93
CA SER A 117 -6.50 3.83 -7.26
C SER A 117 -6.34 3.90 -5.74
N VAL A 118 -5.56 3.00 -5.17
CA VAL A 118 -5.35 2.97 -3.70
C VAL A 118 -4.57 4.20 -3.24
N VAL A 119 -3.51 4.59 -3.96
CA VAL A 119 -2.73 5.79 -3.63
C VAL A 119 -3.60 7.04 -3.74
N ALA A 120 -4.36 7.19 -4.83
CA ALA A 120 -5.26 8.33 -5.04
C ALA A 120 -6.32 8.41 -3.94
N TRP A 121 -6.87 7.27 -3.55
CA TRP A 121 -7.82 7.19 -2.45
C TRP A 121 -7.20 7.69 -1.13
N ALA A 122 -5.99 7.25 -0.82
CA ALA A 122 -5.30 7.67 0.40
C ALA A 122 -4.99 9.16 0.42
N VAL A 123 -4.60 9.72 -0.73
CA VAL A 123 -4.34 11.17 -0.88
C VAL A 123 -5.60 11.98 -0.61
N GLN A 124 -6.77 11.45 -0.99
CA GLN A 124 -8.05 12.14 -0.83
C GLN A 124 -8.63 12.04 0.57
N GLN A 125 -8.04 11.23 1.45
CA GLN A 125 -8.53 11.14 2.82
C GLN A 125 -8.37 12.50 3.53
N PRO A 126 -9.36 12.94 4.33
CA PRO A 126 -9.26 14.21 5.03
C PRO A 126 -8.06 14.24 5.97
N GLU A 127 -7.45 15.40 6.09
CA GLU A 127 -6.41 15.60 7.09
C GLU A 127 -6.96 15.36 8.49
N SER A 128 -6.10 14.94 9.41
CA SER A 128 -6.48 14.75 10.80
C SER A 128 -6.96 16.07 11.38
N MET A 129 -8.14 16.03 12.01
CA MET A 129 -8.74 17.19 12.67
C MET A 129 -8.91 16.91 14.15
N LEU A 130 -8.65 17.92 14.93
CA LEU A 130 -8.93 17.88 16.38
C LEU A 130 -10.36 18.24 16.67
#